data_d9606b9d7963be2fd51b894cad314389
#
_entry.id   d9606b9d7963be2fd51b894cad314389
#
_cell.length_a   1.000
_cell.length_b   1.000
_cell.length_c   1.000
_cell.angle_alpha   90.00
_cell.angle_beta   90.00
_cell.angle_gamma   90.00
#
_symmetry.space_group_name_H-M   'P 1'
#
loop_
_entity.id
_entity.type
_entity.pdbx_description
1 polymer ?
#
loop_
_entity_poly.entity_id
_entity_poly.type
_entity_poly.pdbx_seq_one_letter_code
_entity_poly.pdbx_strand_id
1 'polypeptide(L)'
;SAASDVYKRQLDICFIILGMIFMAGLSSKLIVRVLIIGVPLLAIFLWYVQTPGQVLLEPHQVARIMSFLHPENYADSTALQTSNSIMAIGSGGLFGKGFGSNTISNVSASDVNLVSENQTDFIFAVAGEEYGFIGCVIIVLLLLAIAFECIRMSLRAKDLSGKVLCCGIGGLIALQSFINICVATGLAPNTGTPLPFVSYGLTSLVSLYIGMGLVLNVGLQSSTYNKEIIQKEIDRREDYL
;
A
#
# COMPACT_ATOMS: atom_id res chain seq x y z
N SER A 1 -7.09 12.95 -15.14
CA SER A 1 -8.47 13.40 -15.15
C SER A 1 -9.23 12.73 -14.01
N ALA A 2 -10.26 13.37 -13.46
CA ALA A 2 -11.02 12.91 -12.29
C ALA A 2 -11.52 11.45 -12.38
N ALA A 3 -11.84 10.96 -13.56
CA ALA A 3 -12.26 9.57 -13.78
C ALA A 3 -11.13 8.56 -13.47
N SER A 4 -9.90 8.85 -13.87
CA SER A 4 -8.76 7.95 -13.60
C SER A 4 -8.43 7.87 -12.11
N ASP A 5 -8.67 8.93 -11.35
CA ASP A 5 -8.44 8.94 -9.90
C ASP A 5 -9.52 8.17 -9.12
N VAL A 6 -10.74 8.11 -9.66
CA VAL A 6 -11.83 7.31 -9.08
C VAL A 6 -11.51 5.82 -9.17
N TYR A 7 -11.00 5.33 -10.32
CA TYR A 7 -10.64 3.91 -10.49
C TYR A 7 -9.44 3.49 -9.63
N LYS A 8 -8.44 4.38 -9.46
CA LYS A 8 -7.31 4.12 -8.55
C LYS A 8 -7.81 3.85 -7.13
N ARG A 9 -8.71 4.71 -6.64
CA ARG A 9 -9.32 4.56 -5.30
C ARG A 9 -10.22 3.33 -5.18
N GLN A 10 -10.84 2.89 -6.27
CA GLN A 10 -11.72 1.73 -6.27
C GLN A 10 -10.96 0.43 -6.02
N LEU A 11 -9.75 0.31 -6.53
CA LEU A 11 -8.87 -0.83 -6.31
C LEU A 11 -8.40 -0.89 -4.85
N ASP A 12 -8.04 0.24 -4.26
CA ASP A 12 -7.69 0.34 -2.84
C ASP A 12 -8.87 -0.05 -1.94
N ILE A 13 -10.09 0.42 -2.25
CA ILE A 13 -11.31 0.07 -1.52
C ILE A 13 -11.58 -1.44 -1.60
N CYS A 14 -11.42 -2.07 -2.77
CA CYS A 14 -11.58 -3.52 -2.91
C CYS A 14 -10.58 -4.28 -2.04
N PHE A 15 -9.32 -3.86 -1.98
CA PHE A 15 -8.32 -4.48 -1.11
C PHE A 15 -8.61 -4.28 0.38
N ILE A 16 -9.10 -3.09 0.78
CA ILE A 16 -9.52 -2.83 2.16
C ILE A 16 -10.67 -3.75 2.54
N ILE A 17 -11.71 -3.83 1.70
CA ILE A 17 -12.87 -4.70 1.94
C ILE A 17 -12.43 -6.16 2.02
N LEU A 18 -11.57 -6.62 1.12
CA LEU A 18 -11.04 -7.97 1.13
C LEU A 18 -10.24 -8.26 2.41
N GLY A 19 -9.41 -7.33 2.85
CA GLY A 19 -8.67 -7.41 4.11
C GLY A 19 -9.60 -7.45 5.34
N MET A 20 -10.62 -6.59 5.38
CA MET A 20 -11.62 -6.59 6.45
C MET A 20 -12.41 -7.90 6.52
N ILE A 21 -12.86 -8.41 5.37
CA ILE A 21 -13.60 -9.68 5.27
C ILE A 21 -12.70 -10.83 5.71
N PHE A 22 -11.42 -10.83 5.33
CA PHE A 22 -10.45 -11.83 5.76
C PHE A 22 -10.31 -11.88 7.28
N MET A 23 -10.23 -10.71 7.92
CA MET A 23 -10.08 -10.62 9.37
C MET A 23 -11.37 -10.83 10.16
N ALA A 24 -12.54 -10.72 9.52
CA ALA A 24 -13.83 -11.06 10.10
C ALA A 24 -14.03 -12.57 10.35
N GLY A 25 -13.01 -13.39 10.09
CA GLY A 25 -13.02 -14.82 10.41
C GLY A 25 -13.35 -15.72 9.23
N LEU A 26 -12.94 -15.34 8.02
CA LEU A 26 -13.08 -16.25 6.87
C LEU A 26 -12.32 -17.56 7.11
N SER A 27 -13.02 -18.65 6.84
CA SER A 27 -12.39 -19.97 6.85
C SER A 27 -11.28 -20.04 5.77
N SER A 28 -10.14 -20.61 6.11
CA SER A 28 -9.03 -20.85 5.17
C SER A 28 -9.46 -21.56 3.87
N LYS A 29 -10.52 -22.36 3.96
CA LYS A 29 -11.14 -23.03 2.81
C LYS A 29 -11.74 -22.06 1.79
N LEU A 30 -12.27 -20.93 2.24
CA LEU A 30 -12.83 -19.90 1.35
C LEU A 30 -11.73 -19.13 0.65
N ILE A 31 -10.61 -18.85 1.33
CA ILE A 31 -9.43 -18.21 0.74
C ILE A 31 -8.87 -19.07 -0.39
N VAL A 32 -8.65 -20.35 -0.12
CA VAL A 32 -8.15 -21.31 -1.14
C VAL A 32 -9.11 -21.36 -2.33
N ARG A 33 -10.42 -21.36 -2.11
CA ARG A 33 -11.43 -21.38 -3.18
C ARG A 33 -11.38 -20.08 -4.01
N VAL A 34 -11.25 -18.92 -3.36
CA VAL A 34 -11.11 -17.63 -4.05
C VAL A 34 -9.83 -17.58 -4.88
N LEU A 35 -8.72 -18.12 -4.38
CA LEU A 35 -7.46 -18.22 -5.13
C LEU A 35 -7.57 -19.16 -6.33
N ILE A 36 -8.18 -20.36 -6.14
CA ILE A 36 -8.34 -21.35 -7.21
C ILE A 36 -9.22 -20.79 -8.36
N ILE A 37 -10.21 -19.96 -8.05
CA ILE A 37 -11.08 -19.35 -9.06
C ILE A 37 -10.47 -18.06 -9.59
N GLY A 38 -9.87 -17.24 -8.73
CA GLY A 38 -9.33 -15.91 -9.05
C GLY A 38 -8.10 -15.97 -9.95
N VAL A 39 -7.18 -16.92 -9.73
CA VAL A 39 -5.95 -17.02 -10.54
C VAL A 39 -6.26 -17.36 -12.02
N PRO A 40 -7.08 -18.37 -12.36
CA PRO A 40 -7.45 -18.61 -13.75
C PRO A 40 -8.24 -17.45 -14.38
N LEU A 41 -9.13 -16.83 -13.61
CA LEU A 41 -9.90 -15.68 -14.06
C LEU A 41 -8.99 -14.48 -14.39
N LEU A 42 -7.97 -14.24 -13.56
CA LEU A 42 -6.94 -13.23 -13.82
C LEU A 42 -6.13 -13.56 -15.09
N ALA A 43 -5.78 -14.83 -15.30
CA ALA A 43 -5.05 -15.25 -16.49
C ALA A 43 -5.88 -15.05 -17.77
N ILE A 44 -7.17 -15.40 -17.73
CA ILE A 44 -8.12 -15.16 -18.84
C ILE A 44 -8.28 -13.65 -19.08
N PHE A 45 -8.38 -12.85 -18.03
CA PHE A 45 -8.48 -11.40 -18.13
C PHE A 45 -7.23 -10.78 -18.78
N LEU A 46 -6.02 -11.19 -18.37
CA LEU A 46 -4.77 -10.74 -18.98
C LEU A 46 -4.66 -11.16 -20.45
N TRP A 47 -5.14 -12.35 -20.79
CA TRP A 47 -5.20 -12.78 -22.18
C TRP A 47 -6.20 -11.95 -23.00
N TYR A 48 -7.38 -11.65 -22.44
CA TYR A 48 -8.39 -10.81 -23.08
C TYR A 48 -7.89 -9.38 -23.35
N VAL A 49 -7.13 -8.79 -22.41
CA VAL A 49 -6.56 -7.44 -22.56
C VAL A 49 -5.59 -7.35 -23.74
N GLN A 50 -4.92 -8.46 -24.11
CA GLN A 50 -4.00 -8.52 -25.24
C GLN A 50 -4.72 -8.66 -26.60
N THR A 51 -6.03 -8.95 -26.60
CA THR A 51 -6.79 -9.09 -27.86
C THR A 51 -7.09 -7.71 -28.47
N PRO A 52 -6.77 -7.49 -29.77
CA PRO A 52 -7.10 -6.24 -30.44
C PRO A 52 -8.62 -6.06 -30.54
N GLY A 53 -9.12 -4.86 -30.17
CA GLY A 53 -10.56 -4.54 -30.22
C GLY A 53 -11.34 -4.79 -28.92
N GLN A 54 -10.66 -4.98 -27.80
CA GLN A 54 -11.30 -5.06 -26.49
C GLN A 54 -12.05 -3.75 -26.13
N VAL A 55 -13.24 -3.89 -25.54
CA VAL A 55 -14.16 -2.77 -25.22
C VAL A 55 -14.29 -2.55 -23.70
N LEU A 56 -13.84 -3.50 -22.89
CA LEU A 56 -14.04 -3.51 -21.42
C LEU A 56 -13.16 -2.49 -20.68
N LEU A 57 -11.97 -2.18 -21.19
CA LEU A 57 -11.01 -1.30 -20.56
C LEU A 57 -10.80 -0.03 -21.38
N GLU A 58 -10.64 1.09 -20.70
CA GLU A 58 -10.29 2.33 -21.36
C GLU A 58 -8.85 2.29 -21.91
N PRO A 59 -8.54 3.01 -23.01
CA PRO A 59 -7.23 2.96 -23.67
C PRO A 59 -6.05 3.20 -22.72
N HIS A 60 -6.21 4.07 -21.72
CA HIS A 60 -5.15 4.35 -20.75
C HIS A 60 -4.90 3.21 -19.76
N GLN A 61 -5.91 2.38 -19.45
CA GLN A 61 -5.77 1.20 -18.60
C GLN A 61 -5.06 0.08 -19.34
N VAL A 62 -5.43 -0.11 -20.60
CA VAL A 62 -4.74 -1.05 -21.50
C VAL A 62 -3.29 -0.66 -21.65
N ALA A 63 -3.00 0.62 -21.89
CA ALA A 63 -1.63 1.11 -22.03
C ALA A 63 -0.77 0.81 -20.79
N ARG A 64 -1.30 0.91 -19.57
CA ARG A 64 -0.59 0.56 -18.32
C ARG A 64 -0.28 -0.92 -18.19
N ILE A 65 -1.23 -1.79 -18.54
CA ILE A 65 -1.02 -3.25 -18.51
C ILE A 65 -0.06 -3.66 -19.62
N MET A 66 -0.24 -3.12 -20.82
CA MET A 66 0.63 -3.42 -21.96
C MET A 66 2.04 -2.89 -21.81
N SER A 67 2.21 -1.71 -21.20
CA SER A 67 3.55 -1.16 -20.89
C SER A 67 4.30 -2.02 -19.86
N PHE A 68 3.59 -2.77 -19.03
CA PHE A 68 4.19 -3.75 -18.12
C PHE A 68 4.54 -5.08 -18.82
N LEU A 69 3.66 -5.58 -19.71
CA LEU A 69 3.86 -6.85 -20.42
C LEU A 69 4.86 -6.72 -21.59
N HIS A 70 4.85 -5.58 -22.27
CA HIS A 70 5.66 -5.29 -23.47
C HIS A 70 6.30 -3.91 -23.36
N PRO A 71 7.25 -3.69 -22.44
CA PRO A 71 7.85 -2.38 -22.19
C PRO A 71 8.56 -1.80 -23.42
N GLU A 72 9.05 -2.64 -24.30
CA GLU A 72 9.72 -2.25 -25.55
C GLU A 72 8.83 -1.47 -26.53
N ASN A 73 7.50 -1.71 -26.49
CA ASN A 73 6.54 -1.05 -27.38
C ASN A 73 5.96 0.25 -26.81
N TYR A 74 6.25 0.54 -25.54
CA TYR A 74 5.68 1.69 -24.78
C TYR A 74 6.77 2.54 -24.12
N ALA A 75 7.94 2.65 -24.75
CA ALA A 75 9.10 3.34 -24.20
C ALA A 75 8.87 4.84 -23.91
N ASP A 76 7.91 5.47 -24.57
CA ASP A 76 7.63 6.92 -24.44
C ASP A 76 6.59 7.28 -23.36
N SER A 77 6.12 6.32 -22.54
CA SER A 77 5.04 6.52 -21.58
C SER A 77 5.32 5.94 -20.18
N THR A 78 4.39 5.16 -19.68
CA THR A 78 4.43 4.55 -18.34
C THR A 78 5.60 3.57 -18.13
N ALA A 79 6.05 2.91 -19.20
CA ALA A 79 7.22 2.02 -19.16
C ALA A 79 8.52 2.79 -18.86
N LEU A 80 8.66 4.00 -19.44
CA LEU A 80 9.79 4.89 -19.16
C LEU A 80 9.86 5.28 -17.68
N GLN A 81 8.71 5.63 -17.07
CA GLN A 81 8.66 5.98 -15.65
C GLN A 81 9.13 4.83 -14.75
N THR A 82 8.67 3.61 -15.01
CA THR A 82 9.08 2.42 -14.24
C THR A 82 10.54 2.10 -14.46
N SER A 83 11.04 2.19 -15.71
CA SER A 83 12.46 1.97 -16.02
C SER A 83 13.35 3.00 -15.31
N ASN A 84 12.98 4.27 -15.34
CA ASN A 84 13.70 5.34 -14.64
C ASN A 84 13.66 5.16 -13.11
N SER A 85 12.53 4.67 -12.57
CA SER A 85 12.42 4.32 -11.16
C SER A 85 13.42 3.23 -10.76
N ILE A 86 13.50 2.16 -11.54
CA ILE A 86 14.45 1.06 -11.31
C ILE A 86 15.90 1.57 -11.40
N MET A 87 16.21 2.42 -12.40
CA MET A 87 17.53 3.03 -12.53
C MET A 87 17.87 3.93 -11.35
N ALA A 88 16.92 4.72 -10.86
CA ALA A 88 17.11 5.57 -9.69
C ALA A 88 17.45 4.74 -8.44
N ILE A 89 16.64 3.71 -8.14
CA ILE A 89 16.88 2.78 -7.02
C ILE A 89 18.27 2.12 -7.16
N GLY A 90 18.59 1.60 -8.35
CA GLY A 90 19.86 0.94 -8.62
C GLY A 90 21.07 1.87 -8.47
N SER A 91 20.92 3.13 -8.84
CA SER A 91 21.99 4.14 -8.76
C SER A 91 22.36 4.55 -7.33
N GLY A 92 21.45 4.35 -6.36
CA GLY A 92 21.68 4.65 -4.95
C GLY A 92 22.60 3.65 -4.24
N GLY A 93 22.76 2.42 -4.77
CA GLY A 93 23.58 1.40 -4.15
C GLY A 93 23.18 1.08 -2.71
N LEU A 94 24.17 0.80 -1.84
CA LEU A 94 23.90 0.43 -0.45
C LEU A 94 23.57 1.63 0.45
N PHE A 95 24.28 2.74 0.30
CA PHE A 95 24.24 3.91 1.21
C PHE A 95 23.52 5.13 0.63
N GLY A 96 23.15 5.09 -0.65
CA GLY A 96 22.58 6.23 -1.36
C GLY A 96 23.60 7.25 -1.82
N LYS A 97 23.11 8.22 -2.60
CA LYS A 97 23.92 9.37 -3.08
C LYS A 97 23.96 10.53 -2.10
N GLY A 98 23.14 10.48 -1.04
CA GLY A 98 22.95 11.54 -0.08
C GLY A 98 21.68 12.35 -0.31
N PHE A 99 21.22 13.02 0.74
CA PHE A 99 19.99 13.80 0.73
C PHE A 99 20.06 14.95 -0.30
N GLY A 100 19.03 15.08 -1.14
CA GLY A 100 18.94 16.11 -2.18
C GLY A 100 19.81 15.85 -3.42
N SER A 101 20.52 14.71 -3.53
CA SER A 101 21.33 14.35 -4.70
C SER A 101 20.61 13.38 -5.66
N ASN A 102 19.31 13.52 -5.79
CA ASN A 102 18.44 12.76 -6.67
C ASN A 102 18.56 13.25 -8.12
N THR A 103 19.57 12.77 -8.82
CA THR A 103 19.89 13.19 -10.19
C THR A 103 19.06 12.47 -11.25
N ILE A 104 18.61 11.25 -10.99
CA ILE A 104 17.80 10.45 -11.92
C ILE A 104 16.31 10.64 -11.68
N SER A 105 15.89 10.62 -10.41
CA SER A 105 14.49 10.82 -10.06
C SER A 105 14.02 12.29 -10.19
N ASN A 106 14.95 13.24 -10.11
CA ASN A 106 14.66 14.67 -10.08
C ASN A 106 15.55 15.46 -11.04
N VAL A 107 15.53 15.12 -12.32
CA VAL A 107 16.29 15.91 -13.33
C VAL A 107 15.62 17.27 -13.53
N SER A 108 15.92 18.18 -12.61
CA SER A 108 15.57 19.61 -12.71
C SER A 108 16.48 20.42 -13.64
N ALA A 109 17.48 19.81 -14.29
CA ALA A 109 18.47 20.55 -15.08
C ALA A 109 18.13 20.71 -16.57
N SER A 110 17.10 20.05 -17.06
CA SER A 110 16.57 20.24 -18.42
C SER A 110 15.12 19.77 -18.42
N ASP A 111 14.19 20.66 -18.55
CA ASP A 111 12.73 20.58 -18.83
C ASP A 111 12.02 19.20 -18.95
N VAL A 112 12.64 18.10 -18.61
CA VAL A 112 12.10 16.74 -18.68
C VAL A 112 12.31 16.05 -17.34
N ASN A 113 11.27 16.02 -16.50
CA ASN A 113 11.22 15.14 -15.33
C ASN A 113 11.25 13.69 -15.84
N LEU A 114 12.37 12.98 -15.64
CA LEU A 114 12.51 11.58 -16.06
C LEU A 114 11.54 10.65 -15.33
N VAL A 115 11.18 10.97 -14.08
CA VAL A 115 10.11 10.31 -13.34
C VAL A 115 9.03 11.32 -13.06
N SER A 116 7.98 11.32 -13.88
CA SER A 116 6.75 12.07 -13.61
C SER A 116 6.12 11.52 -12.34
N GLU A 117 5.50 12.39 -11.52
CA GLU A 117 4.86 11.98 -10.25
C GLU A 117 5.85 11.37 -9.22
N ASN A 118 7.13 11.78 -9.25
CA ASN A 118 8.18 11.29 -8.36
C ASN A 118 7.87 11.53 -6.87
N GLN A 119 7.16 12.60 -6.54
CA GLN A 119 6.79 12.95 -5.15
C GLN A 119 5.55 12.20 -4.63
N THR A 120 4.81 11.54 -5.52
CA THR A 120 3.59 10.81 -5.15
C THR A 120 3.76 9.31 -5.32
N ASP A 121 3.71 8.82 -6.54
CA ASP A 121 3.62 7.39 -6.85
C ASP A 121 5.00 6.69 -6.80
N PHE A 122 6.09 7.42 -7.10
CA PHE A 122 7.46 6.89 -7.18
C PHE A 122 8.40 7.41 -6.08
N ILE A 123 7.85 7.88 -4.96
CA ILE A 123 8.67 8.40 -3.85
C ILE A 123 9.66 7.36 -3.30
N PHE A 124 9.34 6.07 -3.41
CA PHE A 124 10.23 4.99 -3.03
C PHE A 124 11.49 4.94 -3.90
N ALA A 125 11.40 5.33 -5.18
CA ALA A 125 12.57 5.43 -6.05
C ALA A 125 13.48 6.58 -5.64
N VAL A 126 12.90 7.73 -5.26
CA VAL A 126 13.66 8.87 -4.71
C VAL A 126 14.38 8.46 -3.43
N ALA A 127 13.68 7.79 -2.52
CA ALA A 127 14.27 7.28 -1.29
C ALA A 127 15.40 6.26 -1.57
N GLY A 128 15.23 5.42 -2.60
CA GLY A 128 16.26 4.47 -3.03
C GLY A 128 17.50 5.17 -3.59
N GLU A 129 17.35 6.24 -4.34
CA GLU A 129 18.46 7.03 -4.88
C GLU A 129 19.20 7.80 -3.79
N GLU A 130 18.47 8.45 -2.85
CA GLU A 130 19.06 9.30 -1.81
C GLU A 130 19.65 8.52 -0.63
N TYR A 131 18.93 7.51 -0.14
CA TYR A 131 19.29 6.75 1.08
C TYR A 131 19.78 5.34 0.79
N GLY A 132 19.73 4.89 -0.46
CA GLY A 132 20.17 3.58 -0.89
C GLY A 132 19.33 2.42 -0.34
N PHE A 133 19.88 1.22 -0.44
CA PHE A 133 19.21 0.00 0.01
C PHE A 133 18.88 0.02 1.51
N ILE A 134 19.78 0.52 2.34
CA ILE A 134 19.57 0.59 3.79
C ILE A 134 18.39 1.49 4.13
N GLY A 135 18.29 2.68 3.49
CA GLY A 135 17.16 3.58 3.69
C GLY A 135 15.82 2.96 3.26
N CYS A 136 15.80 2.27 2.13
CA CYS A 136 14.63 1.54 1.68
C CYS A 136 14.20 0.47 2.67
N VAL A 137 15.12 -0.33 3.20
CA VAL A 137 14.84 -1.35 4.21
C VAL A 137 14.27 -0.72 5.49
N ILE A 138 14.81 0.40 5.95
CA ILE A 138 14.30 1.11 7.13
C ILE A 138 12.86 1.57 6.89
N ILE A 139 12.55 2.16 5.73
CA ILE A 139 11.18 2.59 5.39
C ILE A 139 10.22 1.40 5.41
N VAL A 140 10.60 0.29 4.77
CA VAL A 140 9.78 -0.93 4.75
C VAL A 140 9.53 -1.46 6.16
N LEU A 141 10.57 -1.54 6.99
CA LEU A 141 10.45 -2.02 8.37
C LEU A 141 9.55 -1.12 9.22
N LEU A 142 9.62 0.21 9.06
CA LEU A 142 8.75 1.15 9.76
C LEU A 142 7.28 0.98 9.34
N LEU A 143 7.01 0.85 8.04
CA LEU A 143 5.65 0.63 7.54
C LEU A 143 5.07 -0.71 8.02
N LEU A 144 5.89 -1.78 8.01
CA LEU A 144 5.51 -3.08 8.55
C LEU A 144 5.26 -3.01 10.07
N ALA A 145 6.08 -2.26 10.82
CA ALA A 145 5.88 -2.08 12.26
C ALA A 145 4.56 -1.38 12.55
N ILE A 146 4.19 -0.34 11.78
CA ILE A 146 2.89 0.34 11.92
C ILE A 146 1.74 -0.63 11.62
N ALA A 147 1.81 -1.35 10.51
CA ALA A 147 0.80 -2.34 10.14
C ALA A 147 0.65 -3.45 11.19
N PHE A 148 1.77 -3.95 11.71
CA PHE A 148 1.81 -4.96 12.76
C PHE A 148 1.17 -4.46 14.06
N GLU A 149 1.46 -3.20 14.48
CA GLU A 149 0.84 -2.62 15.66
C GLU A 149 -0.68 -2.44 15.49
N CYS A 150 -1.16 -2.07 14.31
CA CYS A 150 -2.61 -2.05 14.03
C CYS A 150 -3.25 -3.44 14.22
N ILE A 151 -2.62 -4.50 13.71
CA ILE A 151 -3.09 -5.88 13.88
C ILE A 151 -3.05 -6.28 15.37
N ARG A 152 -1.99 -5.92 16.07
CA ARG A 152 -1.86 -6.18 17.52
C ARG A 152 -2.95 -5.48 18.33
N MET A 153 -3.30 -4.23 17.99
CA MET A 153 -4.40 -3.51 18.61
C MET A 153 -5.75 -4.17 18.31
N SER A 154 -5.93 -4.70 17.10
CA SER A 154 -7.11 -5.50 16.75
C SER A 154 -7.31 -6.71 17.66
N LEU A 155 -6.25 -7.45 17.97
CA LEU A 155 -6.32 -8.61 18.86
C LEU A 155 -6.70 -8.26 20.31
N ARG A 156 -6.46 -7.00 20.71
CA ARG A 156 -6.78 -6.49 22.05
C ARG A 156 -8.12 -5.75 22.10
N ALA A 157 -8.75 -5.48 20.97
CA ALA A 157 -9.98 -4.73 20.90
C ALA A 157 -11.11 -5.45 21.65
N LYS A 158 -11.91 -4.67 22.40
CA LYS A 158 -13.05 -5.13 23.19
C LYS A 158 -14.18 -5.65 22.31
N ASP A 159 -14.47 -4.93 21.23
CA ASP A 159 -15.60 -5.15 20.35
C ASP A 159 -15.17 -5.65 18.97
N LEU A 160 -16.06 -6.38 18.29
CA LEU A 160 -15.84 -6.85 16.93
C LEU A 160 -15.61 -5.68 15.96
N SER A 161 -16.31 -4.57 16.15
CA SER A 161 -16.15 -3.36 15.32
C SER A 161 -14.74 -2.79 15.41
N GLY A 162 -14.18 -2.68 16.63
CA GLY A 162 -12.80 -2.23 16.84
C GLY A 162 -11.77 -3.18 16.24
N LYS A 163 -12.02 -4.51 16.31
CA LYS A 163 -11.17 -5.52 15.67
C LYS A 163 -11.10 -5.32 14.16
N VAL A 164 -12.26 -5.26 13.51
CA VAL A 164 -12.37 -5.11 12.05
C VAL A 164 -11.76 -3.79 11.60
N LEU A 165 -11.99 -2.70 12.33
CA LEU A 165 -11.45 -1.38 12.04
C LEU A 165 -9.91 -1.38 12.09
N CYS A 166 -9.31 -1.85 13.18
CA CYS A 166 -7.86 -1.90 13.33
C CYS A 166 -7.20 -2.78 12.26
N CYS A 167 -7.79 -3.93 11.95
CA CYS A 167 -7.30 -4.81 10.90
C CYS A 167 -7.46 -4.21 9.50
N GLY A 168 -8.56 -3.51 9.25
CA GLY A 168 -8.80 -2.82 7.98
C GLY A 168 -7.74 -1.76 7.72
N ILE A 169 -7.43 -0.93 8.72
CA ILE A 169 -6.41 0.11 8.60
C ILE A 169 -5.01 -0.49 8.48
N GLY A 170 -4.67 -1.50 9.28
CA GLY A 170 -3.39 -2.21 9.18
C GLY A 170 -3.21 -2.90 7.83
N GLY A 171 -4.26 -3.56 7.34
CA GLY A 171 -4.29 -4.19 6.02
C GLY A 171 -4.16 -3.18 4.88
N LEU A 172 -4.83 -2.03 4.96
CA LEU A 172 -4.67 -0.93 4.01
C LEU A 172 -3.22 -0.49 3.91
N ILE A 173 -2.59 -0.16 5.05
CA ILE A 173 -1.21 0.31 5.10
C ILE A 173 -0.27 -0.74 4.50
N ALA A 174 -0.41 -2.02 4.90
CA ALA A 174 0.44 -3.09 4.41
C ALA A 174 0.30 -3.32 2.90
N LEU A 175 -0.93 -3.45 2.40
CA LEU A 175 -1.20 -3.72 0.98
C LEU A 175 -0.81 -2.54 0.09
N GLN A 176 -1.15 -1.32 0.48
CA GLN A 176 -0.82 -0.12 -0.28
C GLN A 176 0.69 0.09 -0.35
N SER A 177 1.42 -0.14 0.76
CA SER A 177 2.89 -0.12 0.77
C SER A 177 3.46 -1.19 -0.14
N PHE A 178 2.96 -2.41 -0.06
CA PHE A 178 3.42 -3.52 -0.89
C PHE A 178 3.22 -3.23 -2.39
N ILE A 179 2.03 -2.78 -2.78
CA ILE A 179 1.71 -2.45 -4.18
C ILE A 179 2.62 -1.32 -4.69
N ASN A 180 2.78 -0.23 -3.91
CA ASN A 180 3.64 0.89 -4.32
C ASN A 180 5.10 0.45 -4.53
N ILE A 181 5.64 -0.36 -3.62
CA ILE A 181 7.01 -0.88 -3.72
C ILE A 181 7.14 -1.80 -4.94
N CYS A 182 6.17 -2.68 -5.20
CA CYS A 182 6.15 -3.52 -6.39
C CYS A 182 6.13 -2.69 -7.69
N VAL A 183 5.36 -1.60 -7.72
CA VAL A 183 5.32 -0.68 -8.86
C VAL A 183 6.67 0.02 -9.05
N ALA A 184 7.24 0.58 -7.97
CA ALA A 184 8.53 1.27 -8.03
C ALA A 184 9.69 0.36 -8.45
N THR A 185 9.63 -0.92 -8.10
CA THR A 185 10.62 -1.94 -8.47
C THR A 185 10.32 -2.66 -9.79
N GLY A 186 9.23 -2.29 -10.49
CA GLY A 186 8.84 -2.90 -11.76
C GLY A 186 8.24 -4.31 -11.65
N LEU A 187 7.84 -4.75 -10.46
CA LEU A 187 7.20 -6.05 -10.24
C LEU A 187 5.69 -6.02 -10.49
N ALA A 188 5.10 -4.82 -10.58
CA ALA A 188 3.67 -4.62 -10.85
C ALA A 188 3.46 -3.45 -11.82
N PRO A 189 2.35 -3.45 -12.59
CA PRO A 189 2.01 -2.33 -13.45
C PRO A 189 1.73 -1.08 -12.61
N ASN A 190 2.00 0.10 -13.17
CA ASN A 190 1.78 1.37 -12.48
C ASN A 190 0.30 1.57 -12.14
N THR A 191 -0.02 1.51 -10.84
CA THR A 191 -1.37 1.70 -10.29
C THR A 191 -1.62 3.14 -9.86
N GLY A 192 -0.58 3.93 -9.64
CA GLY A 192 -0.67 5.31 -9.16
C GLY A 192 -1.14 5.39 -7.69
N THR A 193 -0.79 4.41 -6.87
CA THR A 193 -1.09 4.40 -5.44
C THR A 193 0.06 5.02 -4.65
N PRO A 194 -0.21 6.01 -3.75
CA PRO A 194 0.86 6.63 -2.97
C PRO A 194 1.37 5.70 -1.87
N LEU A 195 2.63 5.84 -1.47
CA LEU A 195 3.21 5.13 -0.33
C LEU A 195 2.70 5.75 0.97
N PRO A 196 2.04 4.98 1.88
CA PRO A 196 1.49 5.50 3.12
C PRO A 196 2.52 6.26 3.96
N PHE A 197 2.15 7.43 4.48
CA PHE A 197 2.96 8.34 5.31
C PHE A 197 4.21 8.93 4.65
N VAL A 198 4.66 8.41 3.52
CA VAL A 198 5.89 8.85 2.85
C VAL A 198 5.59 9.74 1.65
N SER A 199 4.56 9.38 0.86
CA SER A 199 4.19 10.13 -0.34
C SER A 199 3.56 11.49 -0.02
N TYR A 200 3.85 12.47 -0.88
CA TYR A 200 3.22 13.77 -0.81
C TYR A 200 1.78 13.69 -1.33
N GLY A 201 0.82 13.79 -0.41
CA GLY A 201 -0.61 13.77 -0.73
C GLY A 201 -1.45 14.18 0.46
N LEU A 202 -1.90 15.46 0.50
CA LEU A 202 -2.63 16.01 1.63
C LEU A 202 -3.84 15.14 2.03
N THR A 203 -4.67 14.77 1.06
CA THR A 203 -5.90 13.99 1.32
C THR A 203 -5.59 12.58 1.80
N SER A 204 -4.57 11.94 1.26
CA SER A 204 -4.12 10.60 1.68
C SER A 204 -3.57 10.62 3.10
N LEU A 205 -2.71 11.59 3.42
CA LEU A 205 -2.15 11.75 4.76
C LEU A 205 -3.22 12.02 5.81
N VAL A 206 -4.15 12.94 5.55
CA VAL A 206 -5.26 13.25 6.49
C VAL A 206 -6.10 12.00 6.75
N SER A 207 -6.45 11.24 5.71
CA SER A 207 -7.22 10.00 5.86
C SER A 207 -6.48 8.95 6.69
N LEU A 208 -5.16 8.79 6.47
CA LEU A 208 -4.33 7.86 7.25
C LEU A 208 -4.22 8.29 8.72
N TYR A 209 -4.02 9.58 9.00
CA TYR A 209 -3.96 10.06 10.39
C TYR A 209 -5.29 9.92 11.11
N ILE A 210 -6.43 10.17 10.45
CA ILE A 210 -7.75 9.89 11.01
C ILE A 210 -7.88 8.40 11.33
N GLY A 211 -7.50 7.53 10.39
CA GLY A 211 -7.49 6.09 10.60
C GLY A 211 -6.64 5.67 11.78
N MET A 212 -5.42 6.18 11.89
CA MET A 212 -4.53 5.89 13.02
C MET A 212 -5.09 6.41 14.35
N GLY A 213 -5.75 7.58 14.35
CA GLY A 213 -6.45 8.10 15.54
C GLY A 213 -7.55 7.15 16.03
N LEU A 214 -8.30 6.55 15.10
CA LEU A 214 -9.30 5.53 15.44
C LEU A 214 -8.67 4.25 16.01
N VAL A 215 -7.56 3.78 15.44
CA VAL A 215 -6.82 2.61 15.97
C VAL A 215 -6.31 2.87 17.39
N LEU A 216 -5.73 4.04 17.63
CA LEU A 216 -5.26 4.44 18.96
C LEU A 216 -6.42 4.52 19.98
N ASN A 217 -7.57 5.05 19.58
CA ASN A 217 -8.77 5.10 20.43
C ASN A 217 -9.20 3.68 20.86
N VAL A 218 -9.27 2.73 19.90
CA VAL A 218 -9.59 1.33 20.20
C VAL A 218 -8.59 0.74 21.20
N GLY A 219 -7.30 1.02 21.04
CA GLY A 219 -6.24 0.58 21.97
C GLY A 219 -6.41 1.14 23.38
N LEU A 220 -6.75 2.42 23.51
CA LEU A 220 -7.00 3.08 24.80
C LEU A 220 -8.22 2.51 25.53
N GLN A 221 -9.33 2.29 24.81
CA GLN A 221 -10.54 1.71 25.39
C GLN A 221 -10.29 0.28 25.91
N SER A 222 -9.50 -0.52 25.20
CA SER A 222 -9.12 -1.86 25.63
C SER A 222 -8.32 -1.83 26.94
N SER A 223 -7.39 -0.91 27.08
CA SER A 223 -6.56 -0.76 28.28
C SER A 223 -7.40 -0.37 29.51
N THR A 224 -8.34 0.55 29.36
CA THR A 224 -9.23 1.00 30.43
C THR A 224 -10.16 -0.13 30.89
N TYR A 225 -10.75 -0.86 29.95
CA TYR A 225 -11.63 -1.98 30.27
C TYR A 225 -10.93 -3.10 31.07
N ASN A 226 -9.70 -3.43 30.69
CA ASN A 226 -8.93 -4.44 31.43
C ASN A 226 -8.61 -3.99 32.85
N LYS A 227 -8.32 -2.71 33.08
CA LYS A 227 -8.12 -2.17 34.43
C LYS A 227 -9.38 -2.25 35.28
N GLU A 228 -10.55 -1.91 34.72
CA GLU A 228 -11.84 -2.01 35.44
C GLU A 228 -12.19 -3.44 35.81
N ILE A 229 -11.91 -4.42 34.94
CA ILE A 229 -12.14 -5.84 35.27
C ILE A 229 -11.25 -6.27 36.42
N ILE A 230 -9.95 -5.95 36.35
CA ILE A 230 -8.99 -6.31 37.41
C ILE A 230 -9.40 -5.67 38.73
N GLN A 231 -9.80 -4.41 38.73
CA GLN A 231 -10.27 -3.73 39.94
C GLN A 231 -11.51 -4.39 40.54
N LYS A 232 -12.51 -4.71 39.71
CA LYS A 232 -13.73 -5.43 40.19
C LYS A 232 -13.42 -6.81 40.75
N GLU A 233 -12.38 -7.45 40.26
CA GLU A 233 -11.97 -8.78 40.73
C GLU A 233 -11.22 -8.70 42.06
N ILE A 234 -10.46 -7.63 42.28
CA ILE A 234 -9.81 -7.31 43.55
C ILE A 234 -10.88 -6.97 44.61
N ASP A 235 -11.78 -6.04 44.29
CA ASP A 235 -12.86 -5.63 45.21
C ASP A 235 -13.71 -6.85 45.63
N ARG A 236 -14.05 -7.72 44.71
CA ARG A 236 -14.79 -8.95 45.00
C ARG A 236 -14.04 -9.90 45.95
N ARG A 237 -12.71 -9.96 45.85
CA ARG A 237 -11.90 -10.83 46.75
C ARG A 237 -11.82 -10.23 48.18
N GLU A 238 -11.80 -8.92 48.26
CA GLU A 238 -11.81 -8.22 49.55
C GLU A 238 -13.16 -8.41 50.30
N ASP A 239 -14.28 -8.52 49.58
CA ASP A 239 -15.62 -8.80 50.18
C ASP A 239 -15.76 -10.22 50.74
N TYR A 240 -14.84 -11.15 50.39
CA TYR A 240 -14.85 -12.54 50.91
C TYR A 240 -13.84 -12.77 52.02
N LEU A 241 -13.06 -11.75 52.45
CA LEU A 241 -12.10 -11.81 53.55
C LEU A 241 -12.63 -11.09 54.80
#